data_2e0022fdd32256154bdd3d56868403ef
#
_entry.id   2e0022fdd32256154bdd3d56868403ef
#
_cell.length_a   1.000
_cell.length_b   1.000
_cell.length_c   1.000
_cell.angle_alpha   90.00
_cell.angle_beta   90.00
_cell.angle_gamma   90.00
#
_symmetry.space_group_name_H-M   'P 1'
#
loop_
_entity.id
_entity.type
_entity.pdbx_description
1 polymer ?
#
loop_
_entity_poly.entity_id
_entity_poly.type
_entity_poly.pdbx_seq_one_letter_code
_entity_poly.pdbx_strand_id
1 'polypeptide(L)'
;EYFLSPLEPIPSEERIHFTKPDLCLLLAIGILYSCFALYDLGDRKAPTTTYDMSGELQAIELEFPEDALPVTMASYLAPWHQRHFGMDVKSNAEDSWTYLGEIILNNVFTWQDVSLQDLLTQATENSTSDMSATTRYLRLSLTDNDASLIELVFLDANGNITRPLNADAYPTLFDESDLYPERYSFRNSMYFDEIYHARTAYEFLHGLPTYENTHPPLGKIFIALGVAIFGMNPFGWRIMGTLFGIAMLPFIYLLGKKMTRNTPAAALACFLF
;
A
#
# COMPACT_ATOMS: atom_id res chain seq x y z
N GLU A 1 -14.24 -20.92 40.09
CA GLU A 1 -13.32 -21.82 40.86
C GLU A 1 -12.53 -22.78 39.96
N TYR A 2 -12.95 -23.10 38.75
CA TYR A 2 -12.25 -24.03 37.85
C TYR A 2 -10.96 -23.46 37.22
N PHE A 3 -10.71 -22.18 37.28
CA PHE A 3 -9.54 -21.54 36.63
C PHE A 3 -8.27 -21.47 37.51
N LEU A 4 -8.34 -21.90 38.77
CA LEU A 4 -7.24 -21.75 39.72
C LEU A 4 -6.78 -23.07 40.35
N SER A 5 -7.21 -24.24 39.83
CA SER A 5 -6.62 -25.50 40.25
C SER A 5 -5.17 -25.59 39.78
N PRO A 6 -4.20 -25.92 40.65
CA PRO A 6 -2.82 -26.11 40.23
C PRO A 6 -2.78 -27.15 39.10
N LEU A 7 -2.14 -26.79 37.98
CA LEU A 7 -1.90 -27.74 36.89
C LEU A 7 -1.10 -28.91 37.45
N GLU A 8 -1.67 -30.13 37.38
CA GLU A 8 -0.93 -31.32 37.77
C GLU A 8 0.38 -31.42 36.96
N PRO A 9 1.49 -31.80 37.61
CA PRO A 9 2.76 -31.93 36.89
C PRO A 9 2.64 -33.00 35.81
N ILE A 10 3.02 -32.66 34.57
CA ILE A 10 3.01 -33.60 33.44
C ILE A 10 3.86 -34.82 33.81
N PRO A 11 3.30 -36.06 33.73
CA PRO A 11 4.05 -37.26 33.99
C PRO A 11 5.34 -37.33 33.21
N SER A 12 6.41 -37.87 33.76
CA SER A 12 7.74 -37.92 33.13
C SER A 12 7.73 -38.64 31.77
N GLU A 13 6.82 -39.59 31.58
CA GLU A 13 6.63 -40.33 30.32
C GLU A 13 5.98 -39.49 29.22
N GLU A 14 5.28 -38.42 29.57
CA GLU A 14 4.66 -37.49 28.60
C GLU A 14 5.56 -36.32 28.21
N ARG A 15 6.72 -36.18 28.86
CA ARG A 15 7.65 -35.11 28.55
C ARG A 15 8.30 -35.31 27.16
N ILE A 16 8.30 -34.27 26.38
CA ILE A 16 8.99 -34.29 25.08
C ILE A 16 10.49 -34.32 25.32
N HIS A 17 11.16 -35.39 24.85
CA HIS A 17 12.61 -35.46 24.81
C HIS A 17 13.13 -34.66 23.62
N PHE A 18 13.59 -33.42 23.86
CA PHE A 18 14.21 -32.55 22.88
C PHE A 18 15.71 -32.79 22.88
N THR A 19 16.25 -33.22 21.75
CA THR A 19 17.65 -33.63 21.58
C THR A 19 18.44 -32.58 20.78
N LYS A 20 19.78 -32.70 20.77
CA LYS A 20 20.62 -31.82 19.93
C LYS A 20 20.25 -31.88 18.44
N PRO A 21 19.98 -33.04 17.81
CA PRO A 21 19.47 -33.08 16.45
C PRO A 21 18.17 -32.34 16.24
N ASP A 22 17.23 -32.37 17.22
CA ASP A 22 15.98 -31.60 17.12
C ASP A 22 16.28 -30.08 17.02
N LEU A 23 17.19 -29.59 17.87
CA LEU A 23 17.58 -28.18 17.85
C LEU A 23 18.26 -27.80 16.52
N CYS A 24 19.19 -28.63 16.05
CA CYS A 24 19.89 -28.36 14.79
C CYS A 24 18.93 -28.31 13.59
N LEU A 25 17.98 -29.25 13.51
CA LEU A 25 16.99 -29.28 12.43
C LEU A 25 16.03 -28.09 12.50
N LEU A 26 15.52 -27.77 13.70
CA LEU A 26 14.64 -26.61 13.89
C LEU A 26 15.34 -25.31 13.51
N LEU A 27 16.60 -25.12 13.93
CA LEU A 27 17.38 -23.94 13.57
C LEU A 27 17.66 -23.89 12.06
N ALA A 28 18.02 -25.01 11.43
CA ALA A 28 18.26 -25.05 9.99
C ALA A 28 17.00 -24.71 9.20
N ILE A 29 15.85 -25.28 9.55
CA ILE A 29 14.56 -24.97 8.91
C ILE A 29 14.19 -23.50 9.18
N GLY A 30 14.33 -23.03 10.43
CA GLY A 30 14.00 -21.66 10.81
C GLY A 30 14.85 -20.63 10.08
N ILE A 31 16.16 -20.85 9.93
CA ILE A 31 17.05 -19.98 9.18
C ILE A 31 16.68 -20.00 7.69
N LEU A 32 16.49 -21.18 7.10
CA LEU A 32 16.12 -21.33 5.71
C LEU A 32 14.81 -20.58 5.41
N TYR A 33 13.78 -20.84 6.21
CA TYR A 33 12.49 -20.15 6.08
C TYR A 33 12.62 -18.65 6.26
N SER A 34 13.37 -18.18 7.25
CA SER A 34 13.56 -16.74 7.49
C SER A 34 14.28 -16.06 6.32
N CYS A 35 15.26 -16.73 5.72
CA CYS A 35 15.94 -16.20 4.54
C CYS A 35 14.97 -16.00 3.37
N PHE A 36 14.08 -16.96 3.11
CA PHE A 36 13.09 -16.84 2.04
C PHE A 36 11.97 -15.87 2.40
N ALA A 37 11.42 -15.93 3.62
CA ALA A 37 10.30 -15.11 4.04
C ALA A 37 10.63 -13.62 4.16
N LEU A 38 11.88 -13.29 4.52
CA LEU A 38 12.35 -11.90 4.63
C LEU A 38 13.00 -11.38 3.33
N TYR A 39 13.30 -12.29 2.40
CA TYR A 39 13.84 -11.91 1.10
C TYR A 39 12.76 -11.21 0.29
N ASP A 40 13.06 -9.99 -0.12
CA ASP A 40 12.20 -9.21 -1.02
C ASP A 40 10.77 -9.01 -0.49
N LEU A 41 10.61 -8.80 0.83
CA LEU A 41 9.31 -8.69 1.49
C LEU A 41 8.47 -7.50 1.02
N GLY A 42 9.10 -6.49 0.45
CA GLY A 42 8.50 -5.30 -0.09
C GLY A 42 9.41 -4.08 0.04
N ASP A 43 9.06 -3.03 -0.67
CA ASP A 43 9.80 -1.77 -0.65
C ASP A 43 9.70 -1.12 0.74
N ARG A 44 10.80 -0.48 1.15
CA ARG A 44 10.95 0.17 2.46
C ARG A 44 10.66 1.66 2.42
N LYS A 45 10.30 2.15 1.26
CA LYS A 45 9.91 3.54 1.03
C LYS A 45 8.59 3.57 0.28
N ALA A 46 7.76 4.51 0.62
CA ALA A 46 6.54 4.88 -0.08
C ALA A 46 6.31 6.37 0.16
N PRO A 47 5.57 7.08 -0.68
CA PRO A 47 5.21 8.48 -0.43
C PRO A 47 4.50 8.66 0.91
N THR A 48 4.82 9.74 1.62
CA THR A 48 4.35 9.98 3.01
C THR A 48 3.86 11.39 3.28
N THR A 49 4.33 12.39 2.51
CA THR A 49 3.93 13.78 2.70
C THR A 49 2.54 14.00 2.14
N THR A 50 1.65 14.65 2.90
CA THR A 50 0.26 14.86 2.50
C THR A 50 0.00 16.29 2.06
N TYR A 51 -0.84 16.42 1.04
CA TYR A 51 -1.49 17.65 0.63
C TYR A 51 -2.99 17.52 0.91
N ASP A 52 -3.45 18.25 1.93
CA ASP A 52 -4.86 18.18 2.34
C ASP A 52 -5.69 19.21 1.61
N MET A 53 -6.74 18.75 0.94
CA MET A 53 -7.74 19.58 0.29
C MET A 53 -9.00 19.58 1.15
N SER A 54 -9.51 20.76 1.51
CA SER A 54 -10.73 20.91 2.29
C SER A 54 -11.50 22.15 1.87
N GLY A 55 -12.83 22.07 1.91
CA GLY A 55 -13.73 23.17 1.56
C GLY A 55 -14.25 23.10 0.14
N GLU A 56 -15.34 23.82 -0.12
CA GLU A 56 -15.94 23.92 -1.44
C GLU A 56 -14.95 24.55 -2.42
N LEU A 57 -14.65 23.89 -3.54
CA LEU A 57 -13.86 24.38 -4.66
C LEU A 57 -12.33 24.45 -4.50
N GLN A 58 -11.71 23.57 -3.75
CA GLN A 58 -10.26 23.46 -3.89
C GLN A 58 -9.90 22.78 -5.23
N ALA A 59 -9.16 23.50 -6.04
CA ALA A 59 -8.64 23.01 -7.29
C ALA A 59 -7.11 23.12 -7.32
N ILE A 60 -6.46 22.11 -7.87
CA ILE A 60 -5.04 22.10 -8.19
C ILE A 60 -4.94 22.46 -9.67
N GLU A 61 -4.30 23.59 -9.99
CA GLU A 61 -4.08 24.04 -11.36
C GLU A 61 -2.60 23.88 -11.71
N LEU A 62 -2.32 23.14 -12.77
CA LEU A 62 -0.98 22.75 -13.16
C LEU A 62 -0.70 23.25 -14.58
N GLU A 63 0.53 23.72 -14.81
CA GLU A 63 1.05 24.07 -16.12
C GLU A 63 2.22 23.16 -16.48
N PHE A 64 2.22 22.61 -17.70
CA PHE A 64 3.25 21.70 -18.18
C PHE A 64 4.06 22.31 -19.32
N PRO A 65 5.33 21.87 -19.49
CA PRO A 65 6.14 22.27 -20.64
C PRO A 65 5.50 21.81 -21.96
N GLU A 66 5.62 22.60 -23.00
CA GLU A 66 5.02 22.28 -24.33
C GLU A 66 5.62 21.03 -24.97
N ASP A 67 6.87 20.74 -24.68
CA ASP A 67 7.63 19.61 -25.21
C ASP A 67 7.49 18.32 -24.39
N ALA A 68 6.79 18.37 -23.25
CA ALA A 68 6.59 17.26 -22.33
C ALA A 68 5.17 17.25 -21.74
N LEU A 69 4.15 17.23 -22.62
CA LEU A 69 2.74 17.20 -22.21
C LEU A 69 2.41 15.86 -21.54
N PRO A 70 1.71 15.86 -20.39
CA PRO A 70 1.33 14.63 -19.72
C PRO A 70 0.24 13.87 -20.48
N VAL A 71 0.40 12.56 -20.56
CA VAL A 71 -0.61 11.62 -21.10
C VAL A 71 -1.16 10.68 -20.04
N THR A 72 -0.47 10.55 -18.91
CA THR A 72 -0.90 9.75 -17.75
C THR A 72 -0.68 10.57 -16.48
N MET A 73 -1.63 10.48 -15.56
CA MET A 73 -1.51 10.96 -14.19
C MET A 73 -1.50 9.74 -13.27
N ALA A 74 -0.50 9.61 -12.43
CA ALA A 74 -0.46 8.67 -11.34
C ALA A 74 -0.71 9.39 -10.00
N SER A 75 -1.53 8.82 -9.16
CA SER A 75 -1.87 9.38 -7.84
C SER A 75 -1.60 8.39 -6.72
N TYR A 76 -1.19 8.90 -5.57
CA TYR A 76 -1.03 8.15 -4.33
C TYR A 76 -1.85 8.83 -3.23
N LEU A 77 -2.82 8.11 -2.67
CA LEU A 77 -3.81 8.65 -1.74
C LEU A 77 -3.56 8.22 -0.30
N ALA A 78 -3.93 9.10 0.64
CA ALA A 78 -4.08 8.77 2.06
C ALA A 78 -5.39 7.99 2.34
N PRO A 79 -5.65 7.54 3.60
CA PRO A 79 -6.62 6.50 3.94
C PRO A 79 -8.08 6.97 3.94
N TRP A 80 -8.50 7.68 2.91
CA TRP A 80 -9.90 8.05 2.75
C TRP A 80 -10.61 7.05 1.82
N HIS A 81 -11.92 7.14 1.80
CA HIS A 81 -12.73 6.43 0.81
C HIS A 81 -12.41 6.96 -0.59
N GLN A 82 -13.00 6.33 -1.57
CA GLN A 82 -13.14 6.85 -2.91
C GLN A 82 -13.29 8.37 -2.93
N ARG A 83 -12.48 9.06 -3.73
CA ARG A 83 -12.53 10.51 -3.94
C ARG A 83 -12.78 10.82 -5.39
N HIS A 84 -13.65 11.80 -5.60
CA HIS A 84 -14.08 12.23 -6.92
C HIS A 84 -13.45 13.58 -7.26
N PHE A 85 -12.88 13.67 -8.44
CA PHE A 85 -12.29 14.88 -8.95
C PHE A 85 -12.81 15.16 -10.35
N GLY A 86 -13.26 16.41 -10.60
CA GLY A 86 -13.44 16.91 -11.95
C GLY A 86 -12.09 17.22 -12.59
N MET A 87 -11.91 16.80 -13.83
CA MET A 87 -10.71 17.08 -14.61
C MET A 87 -11.04 18.04 -15.73
N ASP A 88 -10.32 19.15 -15.79
CA ASP A 88 -10.41 20.14 -16.86
C ASP A 88 -9.04 20.36 -17.50
N VAL A 89 -9.03 20.72 -18.77
CA VAL A 89 -7.81 21.10 -19.50
C VAL A 89 -8.01 22.34 -20.33
N LYS A 90 -6.89 22.99 -20.71
CA LYS A 90 -6.85 24.03 -21.73
C LYS A 90 -5.48 24.06 -22.41
N SER A 91 -5.43 24.55 -23.64
CA SER A 91 -4.20 24.60 -24.45
C SER A 91 -3.35 25.83 -24.15
N ASN A 92 -3.96 26.99 -23.93
CA ASN A 92 -3.29 28.23 -23.61
C ASN A 92 -3.82 28.89 -22.35
N ALA A 93 -3.04 29.76 -21.75
CA ALA A 93 -3.40 30.43 -20.50
C ALA A 93 -4.75 31.21 -20.60
N GLU A 94 -5.01 31.82 -21.75
CA GLU A 94 -6.20 32.65 -22.01
C GLU A 94 -7.43 31.85 -22.42
N ASP A 95 -7.28 30.55 -22.72
CA ASP A 95 -8.39 29.69 -23.12
C ASP A 95 -9.33 29.41 -21.95
N SER A 96 -10.59 29.14 -22.24
CA SER A 96 -11.54 28.64 -21.29
C SER A 96 -11.23 27.16 -20.94
N TRP A 97 -11.49 26.77 -19.72
CA TRP A 97 -11.36 25.39 -19.28
C TRP A 97 -12.36 24.47 -20.03
N THR A 98 -11.86 23.35 -20.50
CA THR A 98 -12.65 22.30 -21.13
C THR A 98 -12.74 21.12 -20.16
N TYR A 99 -13.94 20.78 -19.75
CA TYR A 99 -14.19 19.65 -18.85
C TYR A 99 -14.01 18.33 -19.60
N LEU A 100 -13.15 17.46 -19.09
CA LEU A 100 -12.89 16.13 -19.65
C LEU A 100 -13.79 15.06 -19.05
N GLY A 101 -14.12 15.19 -17.77
CA GLY A 101 -14.90 14.18 -17.05
C GLY A 101 -14.56 14.13 -15.57
N GLU A 102 -15.27 13.27 -14.86
CA GLU A 102 -14.97 12.94 -13.47
C GLU A 102 -14.01 11.75 -13.41
N ILE A 103 -13.02 11.86 -12.55
CA ILE A 103 -12.13 10.74 -12.21
C ILE A 103 -12.39 10.30 -10.78
N ILE A 104 -12.23 9.01 -10.55
CA ILE A 104 -12.43 8.39 -9.25
C ILE A 104 -11.10 7.80 -8.78
N LEU A 105 -10.58 8.36 -7.69
CA LEU A 105 -9.40 7.85 -7.03
C LEU A 105 -9.83 7.01 -5.82
N ASN A 106 -9.49 5.73 -5.82
CA ASN A 106 -9.94 4.79 -4.78
C ASN A 106 -8.83 3.88 -4.24
N ASN A 107 -7.63 3.96 -4.77
CA ASN A 107 -6.49 3.19 -4.34
C ASN A 107 -5.74 3.93 -3.23
N VAL A 108 -5.91 3.52 -1.97
CA VAL A 108 -5.21 4.12 -0.82
C VAL A 108 -3.89 3.41 -0.56
N PHE A 109 -2.82 4.17 -0.28
CA PHE A 109 -1.45 3.69 -0.05
C PHE A 109 -0.91 2.79 -1.17
N THR A 110 -1.36 3.05 -2.40
CA THR A 110 -0.81 2.46 -3.61
C THR A 110 -1.05 3.40 -4.79
N TRP A 111 -0.25 3.27 -5.83
CA TRP A 111 -0.39 4.10 -7.01
C TRP A 111 -1.61 3.71 -7.84
N GLN A 112 -2.28 4.71 -8.39
CA GLN A 112 -3.38 4.57 -9.34
C GLN A 112 -3.12 5.45 -10.55
N ASP A 113 -3.04 4.84 -11.73
CA ASP A 113 -2.85 5.55 -12.99
C ASP A 113 -4.20 5.91 -13.61
N VAL A 114 -4.25 7.11 -14.17
CA VAL A 114 -5.36 7.64 -14.95
C VAL A 114 -4.83 8.07 -16.31
N SER A 115 -5.35 7.51 -17.40
CA SER A 115 -5.00 7.90 -18.76
C SER A 115 -5.68 9.22 -19.11
N LEU A 116 -4.90 10.29 -19.19
CA LEU A 116 -5.38 11.60 -19.64
C LEU A 116 -5.73 11.57 -21.11
N GLN A 117 -5.02 10.77 -21.91
CA GLN A 117 -5.28 10.59 -23.32
C GLN A 117 -6.63 9.94 -23.60
N ASP A 118 -7.01 8.92 -22.80
CA ASP A 118 -8.32 8.28 -22.94
C ASP A 118 -9.44 9.25 -22.56
N LEU A 119 -9.26 10.05 -21.51
CA LEU A 119 -10.22 11.09 -21.13
C LEU A 119 -10.39 12.14 -22.23
N LEU A 120 -9.30 12.63 -22.82
CA LEU A 120 -9.34 13.54 -23.96
C LEU A 120 -10.08 12.94 -25.15
N THR A 121 -9.80 11.67 -25.47
CA THR A 121 -10.44 10.97 -26.60
C THR A 121 -11.94 10.83 -26.36
N GLN A 122 -12.34 10.38 -25.17
CA GLN A 122 -13.76 10.25 -24.79
C GLN A 122 -14.50 11.60 -24.80
N ALA A 123 -13.87 12.65 -24.29
CA ALA A 123 -14.45 13.99 -24.31
C ALA A 123 -14.62 14.52 -25.73
N THR A 124 -13.66 14.22 -26.64
CA THR A 124 -13.73 14.61 -28.06
C THR A 124 -14.85 13.86 -28.79
N GLU A 125 -14.98 12.56 -28.57
CA GLU A 125 -16.04 11.72 -29.17
C GLU A 125 -17.45 12.14 -28.73
N ASN A 126 -17.59 12.59 -27.48
CA ASN A 126 -18.85 13.06 -26.93
C ASN A 126 -19.19 14.52 -27.26
N SER A 127 -18.22 15.28 -27.81
CA SER A 127 -18.38 16.68 -28.18
C SER A 127 -18.89 16.82 -29.60
N THR A 128 -19.82 17.74 -29.82
CA THR A 128 -20.29 18.12 -31.18
C THR A 128 -19.38 19.14 -31.88
N SER A 129 -18.34 19.62 -31.19
CA SER A 129 -17.35 20.58 -31.68
C SER A 129 -15.97 19.94 -31.75
N ASP A 130 -15.17 20.39 -32.73
CA ASP A 130 -13.77 19.99 -32.93
C ASP A 130 -12.95 20.46 -31.71
N MET A 131 -12.70 19.54 -30.74
CA MET A 131 -12.02 19.87 -29.50
C MET A 131 -10.50 19.72 -29.69
N SER A 132 -9.79 20.85 -29.75
CA SER A 132 -8.33 20.90 -29.91
C SER A 132 -7.61 21.13 -28.56
N ALA A 133 -8.23 20.79 -27.44
CA ALA A 133 -7.63 20.98 -26.12
C ALA A 133 -6.43 20.04 -25.91
N THR A 134 -5.40 20.54 -25.27
CA THR A 134 -4.21 19.78 -24.89
C THR A 134 -4.08 19.73 -23.37
N THR A 135 -3.24 18.84 -22.85
CA THR A 135 -2.96 18.69 -21.42
C THR A 135 -1.91 19.70 -20.91
N ARG A 136 -1.64 20.80 -21.65
CA ARG A 136 -0.67 21.81 -21.21
C ARG A 136 -1.06 22.47 -19.89
N TYR A 137 -2.34 22.81 -19.75
CA TYR A 137 -2.91 23.26 -18.47
C TYR A 137 -3.93 22.24 -18.02
N LEU A 138 -3.79 21.77 -16.80
CA LEU A 138 -4.66 20.79 -16.19
C LEU A 138 -5.19 21.32 -14.87
N ARG A 139 -6.49 21.17 -14.64
CA ARG A 139 -7.12 21.49 -13.38
C ARG A 139 -7.80 20.25 -12.80
N LEU A 140 -7.43 19.93 -11.58
CA LEU A 140 -8.02 18.85 -10.78
C LEU A 140 -8.87 19.49 -9.69
N SER A 141 -10.18 19.39 -9.79
CA SER A 141 -11.15 20.00 -8.89
C SER A 141 -11.79 18.94 -7.99
N LEU A 142 -11.61 19.07 -6.68
CA LEU A 142 -12.25 18.17 -5.73
C LEU A 142 -13.77 18.36 -5.75
N THR A 143 -14.53 17.28 -5.93
CA THR A 143 -16.00 17.28 -5.89
C THR A 143 -16.57 16.78 -4.55
N ASP A 144 -15.74 16.13 -3.75
CA ASP A 144 -16.04 15.74 -2.37
C ASP A 144 -15.71 16.87 -1.38
N ASN A 145 -16.03 16.68 -0.10
CA ASN A 145 -15.81 17.69 0.94
C ASN A 145 -14.33 17.85 1.32
N ASP A 146 -13.56 16.77 1.24
CA ASP A 146 -12.15 16.73 1.60
C ASP A 146 -11.41 15.62 0.82
N ALA A 147 -10.11 15.79 0.67
CA ALA A 147 -9.20 14.74 0.18
C ALA A 147 -7.80 14.97 0.74
N SER A 148 -7.05 13.89 0.96
CA SER A 148 -5.61 13.93 1.25
C SER A 148 -4.88 13.20 0.14
N LEU A 149 -4.27 13.95 -0.76
CA LEU A 149 -3.34 13.45 -1.75
C LEU A 149 -1.96 13.34 -1.12
N ILE A 150 -1.22 12.28 -1.41
CA ILE A 150 0.16 12.15 -0.93
C ILE A 150 1.12 12.54 -2.04
N GLU A 151 0.95 11.99 -3.25
CA GLU A 151 1.84 12.32 -4.36
C GLU A 151 1.09 12.28 -5.68
N LEU A 152 1.45 13.16 -6.60
CA LEU A 152 1.03 13.14 -7.99
C LEU A 152 2.24 13.04 -8.92
N VAL A 153 2.19 12.11 -9.84
CA VAL A 153 3.20 11.94 -10.88
C VAL A 153 2.54 12.02 -12.25
N PHE A 154 3.16 12.74 -13.16
CA PHE A 154 2.69 12.85 -14.53
C PHE A 154 3.73 12.26 -15.47
N LEU A 155 3.26 11.53 -16.48
CA LEU A 155 4.10 10.87 -17.47
C LEU A 155 3.79 11.42 -18.87
N ASP A 156 4.84 11.71 -19.62
CA ASP A 156 4.76 12.07 -21.04
C ASP A 156 4.48 10.84 -21.92
N ALA A 157 4.35 11.05 -23.23
CA ALA A 157 4.09 9.99 -24.20
C ALA A 157 5.23 8.95 -24.31
N ASN A 158 6.41 9.24 -23.79
CA ASN A 158 7.55 8.34 -23.77
C ASN A 158 7.65 7.60 -22.42
N GLY A 159 6.76 7.88 -21.47
CA GLY A 159 6.78 7.32 -20.12
C GLY A 159 7.77 8.01 -19.18
N ASN A 160 8.31 9.17 -19.55
CA ASN A 160 9.17 9.95 -18.66
C ASN A 160 8.32 10.80 -17.72
N ILE A 161 8.81 10.97 -16.50
CA ILE A 161 8.17 11.87 -15.53
C ILE A 161 8.29 13.31 -16.04
N THR A 162 7.15 13.99 -16.19
CA THR A 162 7.06 15.41 -16.48
C THR A 162 6.57 16.17 -15.24
N ARG A 163 7.35 17.16 -14.80
CA ARG A 163 7.02 17.97 -13.63
C ARG A 163 6.30 19.24 -14.06
N PRO A 164 5.20 19.62 -13.38
CA PRO A 164 4.56 20.91 -13.64
C PRO A 164 5.52 22.09 -13.44
N LEU A 165 5.42 23.11 -14.28
CA LEU A 165 6.24 24.34 -14.18
C LEU A 165 5.98 25.10 -12.87
N ASN A 166 4.78 24.98 -12.35
CA ASN A 166 4.35 25.59 -11.09
C ASN A 166 4.27 24.60 -9.92
N ALA A 167 5.01 23.48 -9.97
CA ALA A 167 5.04 22.46 -8.91
C ALA A 167 5.41 23.04 -7.53
N ASP A 168 6.20 24.10 -7.49
CA ASP A 168 6.60 24.77 -6.24
C ASP A 168 5.44 25.42 -5.48
N ALA A 169 4.29 25.64 -6.13
CA ALA A 169 3.05 26.05 -5.47
C ALA A 169 2.40 24.91 -4.65
N TYR A 170 2.78 23.66 -4.93
CA TYR A 170 2.26 22.44 -4.32
C TYR A 170 3.41 21.53 -3.86
N PRO A 171 4.29 22.00 -2.96
CA PRO A 171 5.57 21.33 -2.69
C PRO A 171 5.42 19.89 -2.20
N THR A 172 4.37 19.58 -1.42
CA THR A 172 4.12 18.24 -0.86
C THR A 172 3.42 17.28 -1.85
N LEU A 173 3.08 17.74 -3.06
CA LEU A 173 2.47 16.88 -4.09
C LEU A 173 3.47 16.37 -5.13
N PHE A 174 4.72 16.88 -5.09
CA PHE A 174 5.72 16.62 -6.13
C PHE A 174 7.12 16.42 -5.52
N ASP A 175 7.22 16.04 -4.24
CA ASP A 175 8.49 15.92 -3.55
C ASP A 175 9.02 14.47 -3.45
N GLU A 176 8.16 13.49 -3.71
CA GLU A 176 8.49 12.07 -3.63
C GLU A 176 8.26 11.33 -4.96
N SER A 177 8.27 12.06 -6.09
CA SER A 177 7.99 11.51 -7.43
C SER A 177 9.02 10.44 -7.89
N ASP A 178 10.22 10.42 -7.32
CA ASP A 178 11.22 9.37 -7.52
C ASP A 178 10.82 8.01 -6.92
N LEU A 179 9.77 7.97 -6.10
CA LEU A 179 9.19 6.74 -5.57
C LEU A 179 8.12 6.11 -6.48
N TYR A 180 7.79 6.78 -7.61
CA TYR A 180 6.93 6.17 -8.62
C TYR A 180 7.64 4.99 -9.26
N PRO A 181 7.04 3.77 -9.26
CA PRO A 181 7.73 2.58 -9.72
C PRO A 181 7.73 2.48 -11.26
N GLU A 182 8.82 2.04 -11.85
CA GLU A 182 8.88 1.71 -13.28
C GLU A 182 7.88 0.61 -13.66
N ARG A 183 7.55 -0.26 -12.71
CA ARG A 183 6.61 -1.36 -12.88
C ARG A 183 5.90 -1.69 -11.57
N TYR A 184 4.59 -1.85 -11.64
CA TYR A 184 3.80 -2.35 -10.52
C TYR A 184 4.10 -3.81 -10.22
N SER A 185 4.28 -4.11 -8.96
CA SER A 185 4.51 -5.46 -8.46
C SER A 185 4.05 -5.55 -6.99
N PHE A 186 4.05 -6.75 -6.43
CA PHE A 186 3.79 -6.94 -5.00
C PHE A 186 4.77 -6.16 -4.10
N ARG A 187 5.94 -5.78 -4.61
CA ARG A 187 6.95 -5.05 -3.85
C ARG A 187 6.53 -3.63 -3.50
N ASN A 188 5.82 -2.96 -4.40
CA ASN A 188 5.49 -1.53 -4.31
C ASN A 188 3.98 -1.26 -4.25
N SER A 189 3.17 -2.31 -4.15
CA SER A 189 1.72 -2.20 -4.05
C SER A 189 1.15 -3.14 -3.00
N MET A 190 -0.11 -2.96 -2.69
CA MET A 190 -0.86 -3.87 -1.82
C MET A 190 -1.36 -5.07 -2.61
N TYR A 191 -1.36 -6.24 -1.97
CA TYR A 191 -1.86 -7.47 -2.54
C TYR A 191 -3.10 -7.94 -1.78
N PHE A 192 -4.18 -8.19 -2.51
CA PHE A 192 -5.44 -8.72 -1.99
C PHE A 192 -5.95 -7.95 -0.76
N ASP A 193 -6.13 -8.60 0.39
CA ASP A 193 -6.68 -8.01 1.61
C ASP A 193 -5.71 -7.08 2.37
N GLU A 194 -4.48 -6.92 1.90
CA GLU A 194 -3.53 -5.99 2.52
C GLU A 194 -4.09 -4.57 2.59
N ILE A 195 -4.89 -4.17 1.58
CA ILE A 195 -5.52 -2.85 1.55
C ILE A 195 -6.39 -2.59 2.78
N TYR A 196 -7.12 -3.61 3.26
CA TYR A 196 -7.98 -3.47 4.44
C TYR A 196 -7.17 -3.45 5.73
N HIS A 197 -6.19 -4.33 5.84
CA HIS A 197 -5.45 -4.52 7.07
C HIS A 197 -4.39 -3.43 7.31
N ALA A 198 -3.63 -3.08 6.28
CA ALA A 198 -2.63 -2.03 6.36
C ALA A 198 -3.27 -0.65 6.55
N ARG A 199 -4.38 -0.38 5.85
CA ARG A 199 -5.17 0.83 6.03
C ARG A 199 -5.69 0.94 7.46
N THR A 200 -6.31 -0.12 8.01
CA THR A 200 -6.81 -0.10 9.39
C THR A 200 -5.66 0.07 10.41
N ALA A 201 -4.49 -0.49 10.13
CA ALA A 201 -3.30 -0.26 10.95
C ALA A 201 -2.89 1.22 10.99
N TYR A 202 -2.92 1.89 9.84
CA TYR A 202 -2.69 3.34 9.75
C TYR A 202 -3.76 4.12 10.51
N GLU A 203 -5.03 3.78 10.33
CA GLU A 203 -6.16 4.41 11.03
C GLU A 203 -6.03 4.31 12.55
N PHE A 204 -5.60 3.15 13.08
CA PHE A 204 -5.30 2.98 14.51
C PHE A 204 -4.20 3.90 15.00
N LEU A 205 -3.11 4.05 14.25
CA LEU A 205 -1.98 4.90 14.63
C LEU A 205 -2.34 6.39 14.66
N HIS A 206 -3.29 6.81 13.81
CA HIS A 206 -3.69 8.21 13.68
C HIS A 206 -5.01 8.53 14.37
N GLY A 207 -5.61 7.57 15.08
CA GLY A 207 -6.88 7.78 15.80
C GLY A 207 -8.06 8.06 14.87
N LEU A 208 -8.00 7.56 13.63
CA LEU A 208 -9.06 7.74 12.63
C LEU A 208 -10.15 6.67 12.79
N PRO A 209 -11.40 6.97 12.36
CA PRO A 209 -12.44 5.95 12.27
C PRO A 209 -12.01 4.79 11.37
N THR A 210 -12.20 3.57 11.85
CA THR A 210 -11.79 2.38 11.11
C THR A 210 -12.76 2.07 9.98
N TYR A 211 -12.25 1.94 8.76
CA TYR A 211 -13.01 1.55 7.59
C TYR A 211 -13.44 0.08 7.67
N GLU A 212 -12.50 -0.81 7.98
CA GLU A 212 -12.72 -2.24 8.02
C GLU A 212 -12.71 -2.73 9.48
N ASN A 213 -13.86 -3.22 9.98
CA ASN A 213 -14.06 -3.67 11.36
C ASN A 213 -14.59 -5.11 11.47
N THR A 214 -14.69 -5.85 10.36
CA THR A 214 -15.23 -7.22 10.34
C THR A 214 -14.25 -8.26 10.86
N HIS A 215 -12.94 -7.99 10.75
CA HIS A 215 -11.90 -8.89 11.26
C HIS A 215 -11.44 -8.50 12.68
N PRO A 216 -11.05 -9.48 13.51
CA PRO A 216 -10.54 -9.22 14.85
C PRO A 216 -9.37 -8.25 14.85
N PRO A 217 -9.30 -7.30 15.81
CA PRO A 217 -8.34 -6.19 15.75
C PRO A 217 -6.90 -6.59 16.07
N LEU A 218 -6.65 -7.70 16.77
CA LEU A 218 -5.32 -8.05 17.29
C LEU A 218 -4.26 -8.16 16.19
N GLY A 219 -4.58 -8.82 15.06
CA GLY A 219 -3.67 -8.90 13.92
C GLY A 219 -3.31 -7.53 13.35
N LYS A 220 -4.32 -6.65 13.24
CA LYS A 220 -4.15 -5.28 12.73
C LYS A 220 -3.32 -4.41 13.69
N ILE A 221 -3.40 -4.64 15.01
CA ILE A 221 -2.55 -3.97 16.00
C ILE A 221 -1.08 -4.36 15.80
N PHE A 222 -0.79 -5.63 15.50
CA PHE A 222 0.58 -6.05 15.19
C PHE A 222 1.06 -5.44 13.85
N ILE A 223 0.20 -5.37 12.83
CA ILE A 223 0.53 -4.67 11.58
C ILE A 223 0.83 -3.19 11.88
N ALA A 224 0.00 -2.54 12.72
CA ALA A 224 0.22 -1.16 13.14
C ALA A 224 1.58 -0.98 13.85
N LEU A 225 2.02 -1.94 14.65
CA LEU A 225 3.36 -1.90 15.24
C LEU A 225 4.46 -1.94 14.18
N GLY A 226 4.31 -2.78 13.14
CA GLY A 226 5.25 -2.82 12.00
C GLY A 226 5.28 -1.50 11.23
N VAL A 227 4.10 -0.92 10.95
CA VAL A 227 3.97 0.39 10.31
C VAL A 227 4.57 1.51 11.17
N ALA A 228 4.35 1.48 12.48
CA ALA A 228 4.92 2.48 13.40
C ALA A 228 6.45 2.47 13.44
N ILE A 229 7.07 1.30 13.26
CA ILE A 229 8.55 1.15 13.31
C ILE A 229 9.19 1.41 11.95
N PHE A 230 8.58 0.94 10.86
CA PHE A 230 9.19 0.90 9.52
C PHE A 230 8.52 1.83 8.51
N GLY A 231 7.43 2.52 8.90
CA GLY A 231 6.67 3.39 8.02
C GLY A 231 5.53 2.68 7.29
N MET A 232 4.62 3.49 6.69
CA MET A 232 3.49 3.01 5.90
C MET A 232 3.97 2.64 4.49
N ASN A 233 4.59 1.49 4.37
CA ASN A 233 5.15 0.93 3.14
C ASN A 233 5.01 -0.61 3.14
N PRO A 234 5.18 -1.29 1.98
CA PRO A 234 5.01 -2.73 1.84
C PRO A 234 5.79 -3.56 2.86
N PHE A 235 7.03 -3.19 3.14
CA PHE A 235 7.81 -3.86 4.18
C PHE A 235 7.18 -3.67 5.56
N GLY A 236 6.78 -2.43 5.90
CA GLY A 236 6.24 -2.08 7.22
C GLY A 236 4.99 -2.87 7.59
N TRP A 237 4.03 -2.99 6.70
CA TRP A 237 2.80 -3.74 7.01
C TRP A 237 2.95 -5.26 6.92
N ARG A 238 3.99 -5.80 6.27
CA ARG A 238 4.23 -7.25 6.13
C ARG A 238 5.12 -7.84 7.20
N ILE A 239 6.06 -7.07 7.74
CA ILE A 239 7.13 -7.58 8.60
C ILE A 239 6.59 -8.32 9.83
N MET A 240 5.56 -7.81 10.49
CA MET A 240 5.05 -8.45 11.71
C MET A 240 4.37 -9.79 11.39
N GLY A 241 3.57 -9.87 10.32
CA GLY A 241 3.00 -11.14 9.86
C GLY A 241 4.07 -12.18 9.55
N THR A 242 5.14 -11.77 8.86
CA THR A 242 6.29 -12.62 8.54
C THR A 242 7.01 -13.12 9.80
N LEU A 243 7.22 -12.24 10.80
CA LEU A 243 7.83 -12.63 12.08
C LEU A 243 6.95 -13.62 12.84
N PHE A 244 5.63 -13.47 12.81
CA PHE A 244 4.72 -14.47 13.38
C PHE A 244 4.81 -15.82 12.65
N GLY A 245 4.89 -15.83 11.32
CA GLY A 245 5.14 -17.04 10.54
C GLY A 245 6.41 -17.77 10.99
N ILE A 246 7.52 -17.03 11.11
CA ILE A 246 8.79 -17.58 11.63
C ILE A 246 8.62 -18.12 13.05
N ALA A 247 7.94 -17.38 13.93
CA ALA A 247 7.73 -17.79 15.32
C ALA A 247 6.82 -19.01 15.46
N MET A 248 5.99 -19.34 14.47
CA MET A 248 5.16 -20.55 14.48
C MET A 248 5.95 -21.84 14.26
N LEU A 249 7.11 -21.79 13.59
CA LEU A 249 7.92 -22.96 13.28
C LEU A 249 8.28 -23.81 14.53
N PRO A 250 8.77 -23.22 15.65
CA PRO A 250 9.02 -23.97 16.87
C PRO A 250 7.78 -24.69 17.41
N PHE A 251 6.62 -24.06 17.35
CA PHE A 251 5.37 -24.66 17.84
C PHE A 251 4.96 -25.85 16.99
N ILE A 252 5.07 -25.74 15.67
CA ILE A 252 4.75 -26.84 14.74
C ILE A 252 5.73 -28.00 14.93
N TYR A 253 7.03 -27.69 15.06
CA TYR A 253 8.05 -28.69 15.34
C TYR A 253 7.74 -29.44 16.63
N LEU A 254 7.47 -28.72 17.73
CA LEU A 254 7.16 -29.31 19.03
C LEU A 254 5.86 -30.14 18.99
N LEU A 255 4.83 -29.65 18.29
CA LEU A 255 3.59 -30.38 18.08
C LEU A 255 3.85 -31.71 17.33
N GLY A 256 4.55 -31.65 16.20
CA GLY A 256 4.94 -32.83 15.43
C GLY A 256 5.76 -33.81 16.24
N LYS A 257 6.71 -33.29 17.04
CA LYS A 257 7.52 -34.12 17.95
C LYS A 257 6.69 -34.79 19.06
N LYS A 258 5.75 -34.05 19.64
CA LYS A 258 4.84 -34.58 20.68
C LYS A 258 3.95 -35.69 20.13
N MET A 259 3.40 -35.50 18.94
CA MET A 259 2.49 -36.44 18.30
C MET A 259 3.19 -37.72 17.84
N THR A 260 4.38 -37.60 17.27
CA THR A 260 5.07 -38.73 16.60
C THR A 260 6.19 -39.34 17.44
N ARG A 261 6.71 -38.61 18.42
CA ARG A 261 7.94 -38.94 19.18
C ARG A 261 9.16 -39.19 18.25
N ASN A 262 9.12 -38.69 17.04
CA ASN A 262 10.08 -38.94 15.98
C ASN A 262 10.66 -37.63 15.46
N THR A 263 11.98 -37.47 15.48
CA THR A 263 12.69 -36.26 15.03
C THR A 263 12.50 -35.97 13.53
N PRO A 264 12.71 -36.95 12.63
CA PRO A 264 12.46 -36.74 11.19
C PRO A 264 11.01 -36.35 10.90
N ALA A 265 10.02 -36.93 11.52
CA ALA A 265 8.61 -36.62 11.33
C ALA A 265 8.29 -35.18 11.80
N ALA A 266 8.84 -34.77 12.95
CA ALA A 266 8.70 -33.38 13.42
C ALA A 266 9.34 -32.37 12.50
N ALA A 267 10.55 -32.67 11.98
CA ALA A 267 11.23 -31.82 11.03
C ALA A 267 10.47 -31.72 9.71
N LEU A 268 9.93 -32.84 9.19
CA LEU A 268 9.12 -32.85 7.99
C LEU A 268 7.84 -32.02 8.17
N ALA A 269 7.14 -32.17 9.28
CA ALA A 269 5.94 -31.37 9.58
C ALA A 269 6.24 -29.87 9.62
N CYS A 270 7.37 -29.48 10.22
CA CYS A 270 7.82 -28.10 10.27
C CYS A 270 8.26 -27.55 8.89
N PHE A 271 8.88 -28.41 8.08
CA PHE A 271 9.35 -28.03 6.73
C PHE A 271 8.19 -27.86 5.73
N LEU A 272 7.10 -28.63 5.90
CA LEU A 272 5.93 -28.58 5.02
C LEU A 272 4.95 -27.45 5.39
N PHE A 273 5.11 -26.83 6.55
CA PHE A 273 4.36 -25.63 6.98
C PHE A 273 4.82 -24.40 6.22
#